data_85137aafba3271f35926511dd7a3d119
#
_entry.id   85137aafba3271f35926511dd7a3d119
#
_cell.length_a   1.000
_cell.length_b   1.000
_cell.length_c   1.000
_cell.angle_alpha   90.00
_cell.angle_beta   90.00
_cell.angle_gamma   90.00
#
_symmetry.space_group_name_H-M   'P 1'
#
loop_
_entity.id
_entity.type
_entity.pdbx_description
1 polymer ?
#
loop_
_entity_poly.entity_id
_entity_poly.type
_entity_poly.pdbx_seq_one_letter_code
_entity_poly.pdbx_strand_id
1 'polypeptide(L)'
;MKLLHLFIAFLIFNFSFLIPLKVLPQQTNKYFKVEVQKDVFIETWFLLYLPDGYDTINQSWPLVLFLHGSGERGNILEMVKKNGPPKLAEFGKSFPFILVSPQCPEDQRWSTDVLDMLLDEMAARYRVDSSRIYVTGLSMGGQGTWDLAIAYPDRFAAIAPICGKVDPGDAAKLKDIPIWVFHGAKDDIVPPEMSENMVNALKAMGSDVKFTLYPDAGHDSWTETYENPEFWEWLLEQHR
;
A
#
# COMPACT_ATOMS: atom_id res chain seq x y z
N MET A 1 17.42 -67.31 49.96
CA MET A 1 17.90 -66.10 49.27
C MET A 1 16.93 -65.81 48.14
N LYS A 2 16.02 -64.84 48.30
CA LYS A 2 15.09 -64.42 47.24
C LYS A 2 15.56 -63.08 46.71
N LEU A 3 15.94 -63.01 45.43
CA LEU A 3 16.30 -61.80 44.72
C LEU A 3 15.01 -61.04 44.38
N LEU A 4 14.94 -59.83 44.86
CA LEU A 4 13.84 -58.88 44.56
C LEU A 4 14.24 -58.03 43.36
N HIS A 5 13.57 -58.23 42.22
CA HIS A 5 13.76 -57.37 41.00
C HIS A 5 12.89 -56.14 41.14
N LEU A 6 13.55 -54.98 41.25
CA LEU A 6 12.92 -53.68 41.26
C LEU A 6 12.75 -53.21 39.79
N PHE A 7 11.50 -53.18 39.30
CA PHE A 7 11.16 -52.57 38.01
C PHE A 7 10.97 -51.07 38.20
N ILE A 8 11.91 -50.27 37.68
CA ILE A 8 11.74 -48.82 37.57
C ILE A 8 11.06 -48.52 36.23
N ALA A 9 9.78 -48.14 36.30
CA ALA A 9 9.05 -47.65 35.12
C ALA A 9 9.42 -46.18 34.88
N PHE A 10 10.14 -45.91 33.82
CA PHE A 10 10.36 -44.54 33.30
C PHE A 10 9.10 -44.07 32.59
N LEU A 11 8.34 -43.18 33.24
CA LEU A 11 7.25 -42.40 32.58
C LEU A 11 7.90 -41.28 31.76
N ILE A 12 7.97 -41.47 30.42
CA ILE A 12 8.33 -40.40 29.49
C ILE A 12 7.08 -39.55 29.30
N PHE A 13 7.04 -38.39 29.94
CA PHE A 13 6.05 -37.34 29.64
C PHE A 13 6.45 -36.66 28.34
N ASN A 14 5.81 -37.06 27.24
CA ASN A 14 5.88 -36.30 25.99
C ASN A 14 5.03 -35.02 26.15
N PHE A 15 5.68 -33.92 26.51
CA PHE A 15 5.12 -32.58 26.36
C PHE A 15 5.20 -32.20 24.89
N SER A 16 4.16 -32.53 24.11
CA SER A 16 3.99 -31.94 22.78
C SER A 16 3.57 -30.48 23.00
N PHE A 17 4.54 -29.58 22.92
CA PHE A 17 4.25 -28.16 22.75
C PHE A 17 3.61 -27.99 21.36
N LEU A 18 2.28 -27.94 21.30
CA LEU A 18 1.57 -27.40 20.15
C LEU A 18 1.87 -25.89 20.12
N ILE A 19 2.94 -25.52 19.42
CA ILE A 19 3.13 -24.13 19.04
C ILE A 19 1.97 -23.83 18.06
N PRO A 20 1.05 -22.89 18.36
CA PRO A 20 0.02 -22.55 17.37
C PRO A 20 0.74 -22.04 16.13
N LEU A 21 0.55 -22.72 14.99
CA LEU A 21 0.97 -22.18 13.72
C LEU A 21 0.30 -20.80 13.59
N LYS A 22 1.10 -19.75 13.64
CA LYS A 22 0.62 -18.40 13.35
C LYS A 22 0.17 -18.41 11.89
N VAL A 23 -1.14 -18.41 11.66
CA VAL A 23 -1.68 -18.25 10.32
C VAL A 23 -1.29 -16.83 9.90
N LEU A 24 -0.37 -16.74 8.96
CA LEU A 24 0.03 -15.44 8.40
C LEU A 24 -1.19 -14.81 7.73
N PRO A 25 -1.42 -13.51 7.92
CA PRO A 25 -2.49 -12.83 7.21
C PRO A 25 -2.25 -12.97 5.71
N GLN A 26 -3.26 -13.51 5.03
CA GLN A 26 -3.18 -13.75 3.58
C GLN A 26 -3.91 -12.65 2.82
N GLN A 27 -3.30 -12.22 1.72
CA GLN A 27 -3.99 -11.39 0.76
C GLN A 27 -5.05 -12.22 0.03
N THR A 28 -6.23 -11.65 -0.17
CA THR A 28 -7.33 -12.28 -0.89
C THR A 28 -7.62 -11.55 -2.19
N ASN A 29 -7.93 -12.32 -3.24
CA ASN A 29 -8.37 -11.77 -4.52
C ASN A 29 -9.82 -11.28 -4.39
N LYS A 30 -10.08 -10.06 -4.80
CA LYS A 30 -11.40 -9.42 -4.80
C LYS A 30 -11.72 -8.86 -6.18
N TYR A 31 -13.01 -8.71 -6.42
CA TYR A 31 -13.54 -8.14 -7.64
C TYR A 31 -14.52 -7.03 -7.30
N PHE A 32 -14.36 -5.90 -7.97
CA PHE A 32 -15.22 -4.74 -7.88
C PHE A 32 -15.85 -4.49 -9.23
N LYS A 33 -17.17 -4.26 -9.23
CA LYS A 33 -17.92 -3.87 -10.41
C LYS A 33 -19.03 -2.91 -10.01
N VAL A 34 -19.11 -1.79 -10.69
CA VAL A 34 -20.15 -0.80 -10.50
C VAL A 34 -20.73 -0.36 -11.85
N GLU A 35 -22.03 -0.19 -11.91
CA GLU A 35 -22.72 0.39 -13.06
C GLU A 35 -22.72 1.92 -12.89
N VAL A 36 -22.00 2.61 -13.78
CA VAL A 36 -21.89 4.10 -13.76
C VAL A 36 -22.94 4.76 -14.62
N GLN A 37 -23.42 4.07 -15.64
CA GLN A 37 -24.56 4.44 -16.49
C GLN A 37 -25.25 3.17 -16.92
N LYS A 38 -26.47 3.27 -17.45
CA LYS A 38 -27.20 2.11 -17.93
C LYS A 38 -26.34 1.27 -18.89
N ASP A 39 -26.09 0.01 -18.53
CA ASP A 39 -25.27 -0.96 -19.26
C ASP A 39 -23.78 -0.59 -19.40
N VAL A 40 -23.26 0.43 -18.65
CA VAL A 40 -21.85 0.81 -18.59
C VAL A 40 -21.29 0.49 -17.21
N PHE A 41 -20.36 -0.46 -17.17
CA PHE A 41 -19.76 -0.96 -15.94
C PHE A 41 -18.30 -0.56 -15.83
N ILE A 42 -17.87 -0.20 -14.62
CA ILE A 42 -16.47 -0.13 -14.21
C ILE A 42 -16.18 -1.36 -13.36
N GLU A 43 -15.09 -2.04 -13.69
CA GLU A 43 -14.69 -3.25 -12.98
C GLU A 43 -13.19 -3.33 -12.82
N THR A 44 -12.74 -3.83 -11.68
CA THR A 44 -11.32 -4.08 -11.42
C THR A 44 -11.12 -5.22 -10.43
N TRP A 45 -10.06 -5.98 -10.62
CA TRP A 45 -9.57 -6.94 -9.66
C TRP A 45 -8.57 -6.29 -8.73
N PHE A 46 -8.57 -6.68 -7.46
CA PHE A 46 -7.64 -6.17 -6.48
C PHE A 46 -7.27 -7.22 -5.42
N LEU A 47 -6.07 -7.09 -4.87
CA LEU A 47 -5.67 -7.80 -3.67
C LEU A 47 -6.16 -7.03 -2.45
N LEU A 48 -6.76 -7.75 -1.51
CA LEU A 48 -7.17 -7.23 -0.21
C LEU A 48 -6.39 -7.94 0.89
N TYR A 49 -5.70 -7.15 1.70
CA TYR A 49 -5.11 -7.58 2.96
C TYR A 49 -5.87 -6.93 4.12
N LEU A 50 -6.23 -7.73 5.11
CA LEU A 50 -6.82 -7.26 6.35
C LEU A 50 -5.82 -7.42 7.50
N PRO A 51 -5.71 -6.43 8.41
CA PRO A 51 -4.74 -6.48 9.50
C PRO A 51 -5.04 -7.59 10.51
N ASP A 52 -4.01 -8.00 11.24
CA ASP A 52 -4.18 -8.93 12.34
C ASP A 52 -5.22 -8.40 13.34
N GLY A 53 -6.15 -9.26 13.75
CA GLY A 53 -7.23 -8.89 14.66
C GLY A 53 -8.44 -8.21 14.00
N TYR A 54 -8.46 -8.04 12.66
CA TYR A 54 -9.59 -7.41 11.97
C TYR A 54 -10.94 -8.00 12.38
N ASP A 55 -11.08 -9.32 12.47
CA ASP A 55 -12.35 -9.99 12.81
C ASP A 55 -12.67 -10.01 14.30
N THR A 56 -11.68 -9.78 15.15
CA THR A 56 -11.80 -9.91 16.62
C THR A 56 -11.83 -8.57 17.36
N ILE A 57 -11.29 -7.52 16.77
CA ILE A 57 -11.23 -6.18 17.36
C ILE A 57 -12.26 -5.30 16.65
N ASN A 58 -13.22 -4.76 17.41
CA ASN A 58 -14.25 -3.88 16.87
C ASN A 58 -13.76 -2.42 16.82
N GLN A 59 -12.93 -2.12 15.81
CA GLN A 59 -12.45 -0.77 15.54
C GLN A 59 -12.46 -0.48 14.04
N SER A 60 -12.38 0.80 13.66
CA SER A 60 -12.06 1.22 12.30
C SER A 60 -10.55 1.23 12.08
N TRP A 61 -10.12 0.90 10.87
CA TRP A 61 -8.72 0.69 10.50
C TRP A 61 -8.29 1.69 9.45
N PRO A 62 -7.03 2.15 9.48
CA PRO A 62 -6.47 2.91 8.37
C PRO A 62 -6.56 2.10 7.08
N LEU A 63 -6.64 2.80 5.95
CA LEU A 63 -6.61 2.18 4.62
C LEU A 63 -5.44 2.74 3.82
N VAL A 64 -4.63 1.84 3.25
CA VAL A 64 -3.58 2.18 2.27
C VAL A 64 -3.99 1.64 0.90
N LEU A 65 -4.16 2.54 -0.07
CA LEU A 65 -4.29 2.21 -1.48
C LEU A 65 -2.90 2.18 -2.09
N PHE A 66 -2.51 1.03 -2.66
CA PHE A 66 -1.23 0.85 -3.34
C PHE A 66 -1.43 0.73 -4.85
N LEU A 67 -0.71 1.56 -5.61
CA LEU A 67 -0.73 1.58 -7.08
C LEU A 67 0.60 1.05 -7.63
N HIS A 68 0.53 -0.06 -8.36
CA HIS A 68 1.71 -0.69 -8.97
C HIS A 68 2.21 0.08 -10.21
N GLY A 69 3.38 -0.28 -10.69
CA GLY A 69 3.99 0.26 -11.90
C GLY A 69 3.43 -0.33 -13.21
N SER A 70 3.97 0.09 -14.33
CA SER A 70 3.51 -0.36 -15.64
C SER A 70 3.78 -1.85 -15.92
N GLY A 71 4.76 -2.44 -15.23
CA GLY A 71 5.15 -3.84 -15.41
C GLY A 71 4.19 -4.87 -14.80
N GLU A 72 3.27 -4.45 -13.93
CA GLU A 72 2.30 -5.30 -13.26
C GLU A 72 0.88 -5.18 -13.84
N ARG A 73 0.71 -4.42 -14.94
CA ARG A 73 -0.56 -4.32 -15.68
C ARG A 73 -1.00 -5.67 -16.22
N GLY A 74 -2.28 -5.79 -16.48
CA GLY A 74 -2.87 -6.97 -17.12
C GLY A 74 -4.07 -7.54 -16.39
N ASN A 75 -4.21 -8.86 -16.46
CA ASN A 75 -5.31 -9.62 -15.86
C ASN A 75 -4.83 -10.79 -14.98
N ILE A 76 -3.55 -10.79 -14.62
CA ILE A 76 -2.95 -11.80 -13.73
C ILE A 76 -2.64 -11.10 -12.39
N LEU A 77 -3.57 -11.16 -11.46
CA LEU A 77 -3.53 -10.41 -10.19
C LEU A 77 -2.28 -10.71 -9.35
N GLU A 78 -1.70 -11.92 -9.48
CA GLU A 78 -0.45 -12.29 -8.82
C GLU A 78 0.74 -11.38 -9.20
N MET A 79 0.68 -10.72 -10.36
CA MET A 79 1.71 -9.77 -10.78
C MET A 79 1.81 -8.57 -9.84
N VAL A 80 0.70 -8.17 -9.20
CA VAL A 80 0.67 -7.06 -8.25
C VAL A 80 1.54 -7.32 -7.01
N LYS A 81 1.83 -8.61 -6.72
CA LYS A 81 2.69 -9.01 -5.60
C LYS A 81 4.21 -8.91 -5.91
N LYS A 82 4.60 -8.46 -7.10
CA LYS A 82 6.02 -8.35 -7.47
C LYS A 82 6.78 -7.27 -6.69
N ASN A 83 6.10 -6.18 -6.37
CA ASN A 83 6.71 -5.01 -5.76
C ASN A 83 5.84 -4.43 -4.63
N GLY A 84 6.45 -3.59 -3.79
CA GLY A 84 5.76 -2.79 -2.79
C GLY A 84 5.08 -3.55 -1.65
N PRO A 85 4.08 -2.94 -1.01
CA PRO A 85 3.41 -3.52 0.15
C PRO A 85 2.79 -4.90 -0.09
N PRO A 86 2.16 -5.21 -1.26
CA PRO A 86 1.63 -6.55 -1.51
C PRO A 86 2.73 -7.62 -1.53
N LYS A 87 3.92 -7.31 -2.05
CA LYS A 87 5.09 -8.21 -1.97
C LYS A 87 5.47 -8.47 -0.51
N LEU A 88 5.58 -7.42 0.29
CA LEU A 88 5.96 -7.56 1.69
C LEU A 88 4.95 -8.38 2.49
N ALA A 89 3.64 -8.17 2.25
CA ALA A 89 2.57 -8.97 2.86
C ALA A 89 2.65 -10.44 2.44
N GLU A 90 2.94 -10.75 1.17
CA GLU A 90 3.11 -12.12 0.68
C GLU A 90 4.28 -12.82 1.38
N PHE A 91 5.36 -12.09 1.69
CA PHE A 91 6.49 -12.60 2.46
C PHE A 91 6.31 -12.53 3.99
N GLY A 92 5.09 -12.29 4.46
CA GLY A 92 4.71 -12.40 5.87
C GLY A 92 4.89 -11.14 6.69
N LYS A 93 5.12 -9.97 6.08
CA LYS A 93 5.09 -8.70 6.81
C LYS A 93 3.65 -8.38 7.20
N SER A 94 3.40 -8.19 8.50
CA SER A 94 2.11 -7.74 9.00
C SER A 94 2.04 -6.21 8.98
N PHE A 95 0.87 -5.70 8.56
CA PHE A 95 0.57 -4.27 8.56
C PHE A 95 -0.63 -3.96 9.48
N PRO A 96 -0.63 -2.84 10.19
CA PRO A 96 -1.74 -2.44 11.06
C PRO A 96 -2.84 -1.65 10.30
N PHE A 97 -3.06 -1.96 9.02
CA PHE A 97 -4.02 -1.27 8.14
C PHE A 97 -4.60 -2.22 7.10
N ILE A 98 -5.73 -1.82 6.52
CA ILE A 98 -6.30 -2.45 5.33
C ILE A 98 -5.46 -2.06 4.13
N LEU A 99 -4.92 -3.04 3.39
CA LEU A 99 -4.19 -2.76 2.15
C LEU A 99 -5.04 -3.17 0.96
N VAL A 100 -5.25 -2.23 0.04
CA VAL A 100 -5.98 -2.42 -1.22
C VAL A 100 -5.01 -2.19 -2.37
N SER A 101 -4.84 -3.21 -3.20
CA SER A 101 -3.88 -3.18 -4.31
C SER A 101 -4.58 -3.62 -5.60
N PRO A 102 -5.23 -2.70 -6.33
CA PRO A 102 -5.88 -3.00 -7.60
C PRO A 102 -4.86 -3.35 -8.69
N GLN A 103 -5.33 -4.03 -9.74
CA GLN A 103 -4.56 -4.23 -10.95
C GLN A 103 -5.08 -3.32 -12.07
N CYS A 104 -4.20 -2.49 -12.61
CA CYS A 104 -4.48 -1.71 -13.81
C CYS A 104 -4.52 -2.64 -15.03
N PRO A 105 -5.54 -2.56 -15.89
CA PRO A 105 -5.60 -3.39 -17.08
C PRO A 105 -4.43 -3.16 -18.06
N GLU A 106 -4.22 -4.12 -18.96
CA GLU A 106 -3.24 -4.00 -20.05
C GLU A 106 -3.51 -2.72 -20.87
N ASP A 107 -2.46 -2.09 -21.33
CA ASP A 107 -2.50 -0.88 -22.16
C ASP A 107 -3.26 0.33 -21.60
N GLN A 108 -3.62 0.29 -20.30
CA GLN A 108 -4.27 1.40 -19.60
C GLN A 108 -3.32 2.11 -18.63
N ARG A 109 -3.78 3.25 -18.13
CA ARG A 109 -3.22 3.97 -16.98
C ARG A 109 -4.25 3.98 -15.85
N TRP A 110 -3.82 4.38 -14.68
CA TRP A 110 -4.71 4.53 -13.53
C TRP A 110 -5.80 5.56 -13.84
N SER A 111 -7.06 5.15 -13.67
CA SER A 111 -8.23 6.03 -13.75
C SER A 111 -8.57 6.49 -12.35
N THR A 112 -8.54 7.81 -12.14
CA THR A 112 -8.85 8.42 -10.83
C THR A 112 -10.28 8.12 -10.39
N ASP A 113 -11.24 8.11 -11.32
CA ASP A 113 -12.64 7.81 -11.02
C ASP A 113 -12.84 6.37 -10.58
N VAL A 114 -12.17 5.40 -11.24
CA VAL A 114 -12.22 3.98 -10.85
C VAL A 114 -11.64 3.79 -9.45
N LEU A 115 -10.53 4.48 -9.14
CA LEU A 115 -9.88 4.39 -7.84
C LEU A 115 -10.71 5.03 -6.74
N ASP A 116 -11.36 6.17 -7.01
CA ASP A 116 -12.25 6.83 -6.05
C ASP A 116 -13.47 5.97 -5.74
N MET A 117 -14.11 5.40 -6.77
CA MET A 117 -15.23 4.45 -6.58
C MET A 117 -14.80 3.19 -5.83
N LEU A 118 -13.58 2.69 -6.06
CA LEU A 118 -13.04 1.57 -5.27
C LEU A 118 -12.87 1.94 -3.80
N LEU A 119 -12.41 3.15 -3.49
CA LEU A 119 -12.33 3.64 -2.10
C LEU A 119 -13.70 3.75 -1.44
N ASP A 120 -14.73 4.19 -2.18
CA ASP A 120 -16.12 4.21 -1.67
C ASP A 120 -16.63 2.81 -1.35
N GLU A 121 -16.38 1.85 -2.23
CA GLU A 121 -16.72 0.44 -2.01
C GLU A 121 -16.01 -0.12 -0.79
N MET A 122 -14.74 0.21 -0.60
CA MET A 122 -13.98 -0.22 0.58
C MET A 122 -14.56 0.38 1.87
N ALA A 123 -14.91 1.66 1.86
CA ALA A 123 -15.54 2.32 3.01
C ALA A 123 -16.92 1.76 3.33
N ALA A 124 -17.68 1.34 2.32
CA ALA A 124 -19.02 0.74 2.50
C ALA A 124 -18.98 -0.68 3.06
N ARG A 125 -17.94 -1.49 2.71
CA ARG A 125 -17.90 -2.92 3.05
C ARG A 125 -16.97 -3.27 4.20
N TYR A 126 -15.99 -2.41 4.51
CA TYR A 126 -14.99 -2.68 5.52
C TYR A 126 -14.97 -1.58 6.58
N ARG A 127 -14.46 -1.90 7.76
CA ARG A 127 -14.33 -0.93 8.87
C ARG A 127 -13.15 0.02 8.62
N VAL A 128 -13.28 0.87 7.60
CA VAL A 128 -12.29 1.88 7.24
C VAL A 128 -12.45 3.10 8.16
N ASP A 129 -11.34 3.61 8.65
CA ASP A 129 -11.27 4.94 9.27
C ASP A 129 -11.12 5.99 8.16
N SER A 130 -12.21 6.72 7.87
CA SER A 130 -12.24 7.70 6.80
C SER A 130 -11.29 8.88 7.02
N SER A 131 -10.82 9.11 8.25
CA SER A 131 -9.81 10.13 8.55
C SER A 131 -8.38 9.66 8.28
N ARG A 132 -8.18 8.36 7.97
CA ARG A 132 -6.87 7.74 7.76
C ARG A 132 -6.85 6.90 6.48
N ILE A 133 -7.12 7.55 5.35
CA ILE A 133 -6.99 6.97 4.00
C ILE A 133 -5.74 7.53 3.36
N TYR A 134 -4.89 6.66 2.89
CA TYR A 134 -3.60 7.00 2.28
C TYR A 134 -3.48 6.40 0.89
N VAL A 135 -2.72 7.05 0.02
CA VAL A 135 -2.35 6.49 -1.28
C VAL A 135 -0.84 6.56 -1.50
N THR A 136 -0.29 5.47 -2.00
CA THR A 136 1.11 5.36 -2.40
C THR A 136 1.23 4.51 -3.66
N GLY A 137 2.28 4.70 -4.42
CA GLY A 137 2.52 3.91 -5.62
C GLY A 137 3.88 4.21 -6.23
N LEU A 138 4.30 3.34 -7.13
CA LEU A 138 5.63 3.40 -7.76
C LEU A 138 5.53 3.64 -9.27
N SER A 139 6.44 4.44 -9.85
CA SER A 139 6.51 4.69 -11.29
C SER A 139 5.17 5.17 -11.87
N MET A 140 4.53 4.40 -12.73
CA MET A 140 3.16 4.66 -13.20
C MET A 140 2.16 4.78 -12.03
N GLY A 141 2.33 4.00 -10.97
CA GLY A 141 1.55 4.11 -9.72
C GLY A 141 1.90 5.35 -8.92
N GLY A 142 3.15 5.81 -8.95
CA GLY A 142 3.56 7.09 -8.39
C GLY A 142 2.88 8.26 -9.11
N GLN A 143 2.79 8.20 -10.45
CA GLN A 143 1.97 9.14 -11.22
C GLN A 143 0.49 9.03 -10.82
N GLY A 144 -0.07 7.81 -10.75
CA GLY A 144 -1.45 7.59 -10.32
C GLY A 144 -1.74 8.12 -8.91
N THR A 145 -0.75 8.09 -8.01
CA THR A 145 -0.83 8.67 -6.66
C THR A 145 -1.01 10.19 -6.74
N TRP A 146 -0.22 10.87 -7.55
CA TRP A 146 -0.37 12.30 -7.81
C TRP A 146 -1.72 12.61 -8.45
N ASP A 147 -2.04 11.94 -9.56
CA ASP A 147 -3.26 12.21 -10.34
C ASP A 147 -4.51 12.04 -9.48
N LEU A 148 -4.56 10.99 -8.65
CA LEU A 148 -5.69 10.73 -7.76
C LEU A 148 -5.83 11.79 -6.66
N ALA A 149 -4.72 12.21 -6.04
CA ALA A 149 -4.75 13.26 -5.03
C ALA A 149 -5.09 14.64 -5.62
N ILE A 150 -4.67 14.93 -6.85
CA ILE A 150 -5.04 16.15 -7.59
C ILE A 150 -6.54 16.19 -7.90
N ALA A 151 -7.12 15.03 -8.25
CA ALA A 151 -8.54 14.93 -8.57
C ALA A 151 -9.43 14.96 -7.31
N TYR A 152 -8.97 14.36 -6.21
CA TYR A 152 -9.73 14.17 -4.97
C TYR A 152 -8.90 14.54 -3.73
N PRO A 153 -8.47 15.80 -3.58
CA PRO A 153 -7.54 16.20 -2.52
C PRO A 153 -8.08 15.96 -1.10
N ASP A 154 -9.39 16.07 -0.93
CA ASP A 154 -10.05 15.89 0.38
C ASP A 154 -10.20 14.42 0.81
N ARG A 155 -9.73 13.47 0.01
CA ARG A 155 -9.84 12.03 0.33
C ARG A 155 -8.73 11.54 1.24
N PHE A 156 -7.55 12.15 1.19
CA PHE A 156 -6.32 11.55 1.73
C PHE A 156 -5.80 12.28 2.96
N ALA A 157 -5.48 11.51 4.00
CA ALA A 157 -4.75 11.99 5.16
C ALA A 157 -3.27 12.24 4.82
N ALA A 158 -2.71 11.47 3.90
CA ALA A 158 -1.38 11.68 3.32
C ALA A 158 -1.23 10.93 2.00
N ILE A 159 -0.25 11.35 1.20
CA ILE A 159 0.14 10.65 -0.02
C ILE A 159 1.66 10.43 -0.07
N ALA A 160 2.06 9.32 -0.70
CA ALA A 160 3.47 8.98 -0.85
C ALA A 160 3.78 8.49 -2.28
N PRO A 161 3.97 9.38 -3.23
CA PRO A 161 4.35 9.04 -4.61
C PRO A 161 5.84 8.70 -4.70
N ILE A 162 6.16 7.60 -5.41
CA ILE A 162 7.54 7.13 -5.62
C ILE A 162 7.85 7.15 -7.11
N CYS A 163 8.90 7.87 -7.52
CA CYS A 163 9.40 8.02 -8.89
C CYS A 163 8.29 8.23 -9.95
N GLY A 164 7.25 8.99 -9.60
CA GLY A 164 6.12 9.27 -10.46
C GLY A 164 6.26 10.60 -11.21
N LYS A 165 5.74 10.65 -12.44
CA LYS A 165 5.62 11.92 -13.19
C LYS A 165 4.49 12.76 -12.63
N VAL A 166 4.68 14.09 -12.62
CA VAL A 166 3.66 15.04 -12.19
C VAL A 166 3.92 16.40 -12.81
N ASP A 167 2.86 17.19 -13.02
CA ASP A 167 2.98 18.59 -13.43
C ASP A 167 3.04 19.50 -12.18
N PRO A 168 4.13 20.27 -11.98
CA PRO A 168 4.24 21.18 -10.83
C PRO A 168 3.18 22.30 -10.87
N GLY A 169 2.52 22.55 -11.99
CA GLY A 169 1.38 23.47 -12.08
C GLY A 169 0.17 23.09 -11.23
N ASP A 170 0.07 21.81 -10.86
CA ASP A 170 -1.01 21.32 -9.98
C ASP A 170 -0.71 21.43 -8.46
N ALA A 171 0.46 21.94 -8.07
CA ALA A 171 0.88 22.02 -6.67
C ALA A 171 -0.14 22.73 -5.75
N ALA A 172 -0.85 23.73 -6.27
CA ALA A 172 -1.85 24.48 -5.49
C ALA A 172 -3.01 23.61 -4.96
N LYS A 173 -3.32 22.51 -5.64
CA LYS A 173 -4.37 21.56 -5.24
C LYS A 173 -3.94 20.64 -4.09
N LEU A 174 -2.64 20.53 -3.86
CA LEU A 174 -2.02 19.56 -2.96
C LEU A 174 -1.36 20.18 -1.73
N LYS A 175 -1.27 21.52 -1.64
CA LYS A 175 -0.45 22.24 -0.66
C LYS A 175 -0.81 21.93 0.80
N ASP A 176 -2.04 21.52 1.08
CA ASP A 176 -2.55 21.26 2.43
C ASP A 176 -2.54 19.75 2.79
N ILE A 177 -2.13 18.88 1.85
CA ILE A 177 -2.02 17.44 2.08
C ILE A 177 -0.61 17.13 2.58
N PRO A 178 -0.43 16.33 3.65
CA PRO A 178 0.87 15.77 4.01
C PRO A 178 1.42 14.88 2.88
N ILE A 179 2.63 15.20 2.39
CA ILE A 179 3.24 14.52 1.24
C ILE A 179 4.68 14.12 1.58
N TRP A 180 5.03 12.86 1.31
CA TRP A 180 6.41 12.43 1.30
C TRP A 180 6.77 11.81 -0.05
N VAL A 181 7.60 12.51 -0.80
CA VAL A 181 8.02 12.13 -2.15
C VAL A 181 9.33 11.35 -2.08
N PHE A 182 9.47 10.32 -2.91
CA PHE A 182 10.67 9.49 -3.00
C PHE A 182 11.11 9.35 -4.46
N HIS A 183 12.44 9.40 -4.68
CA HIS A 183 13.00 9.21 -6.02
C HIS A 183 14.45 8.71 -5.95
N GLY A 184 14.90 7.99 -6.97
CA GLY A 184 16.31 7.64 -7.15
C GLY A 184 17.06 8.73 -7.91
N ALA A 185 18.23 9.14 -7.42
CA ALA A 185 19.03 10.17 -8.08
C ALA A 185 19.63 9.72 -9.44
N LYS A 186 19.68 8.41 -9.67
CA LYS A 186 20.18 7.79 -10.91
C LYS A 186 19.07 7.21 -11.77
N ASP A 187 17.82 7.68 -11.59
CA ASP A 187 16.66 7.21 -12.36
C ASP A 187 16.76 7.70 -13.81
N ASP A 188 16.96 6.77 -14.72
CA ASP A 188 17.07 6.99 -16.18
C ASP A 188 15.76 6.73 -16.94
N ILE A 189 14.69 6.34 -16.24
CA ILE A 189 13.35 6.07 -16.78
C ILE A 189 12.41 7.25 -16.54
N VAL A 190 12.38 7.73 -15.29
CA VAL A 190 11.67 8.95 -14.89
C VAL A 190 12.68 9.89 -14.25
N PRO A 191 13.03 11.00 -14.93
CA PRO A 191 14.02 11.93 -14.39
C PRO A 191 13.64 12.45 -13.00
N PRO A 192 14.57 12.46 -12.02
CA PRO A 192 14.28 12.91 -10.64
C PRO A 192 13.82 14.36 -10.57
N GLU A 193 14.16 15.18 -11.56
CA GLU A 193 13.69 16.56 -11.69
C GLU A 193 12.16 16.66 -11.72
N MET A 194 11.46 15.63 -12.15
CA MET A 194 9.99 15.60 -12.12
C MET A 194 9.46 15.72 -10.69
N SER A 195 10.07 14.98 -9.74
CA SER A 195 9.74 15.07 -8.32
C SER A 195 10.28 16.37 -7.71
N GLU A 196 11.51 16.75 -8.01
CA GLU A 196 12.14 17.97 -7.49
C GLU A 196 11.35 19.23 -7.84
N ASN A 197 10.88 19.35 -9.08
CA ASN A 197 10.08 20.49 -9.52
C ASN A 197 8.75 20.59 -8.77
N MET A 198 8.05 19.48 -8.54
CA MET A 198 6.82 19.46 -7.76
C MET A 198 7.08 19.81 -6.28
N VAL A 199 8.12 19.22 -5.68
CA VAL A 199 8.53 19.52 -4.29
C VAL A 199 8.86 21.00 -4.12
N ASN A 200 9.61 21.59 -5.07
CA ASN A 200 9.93 23.00 -5.05
C ASN A 200 8.69 23.89 -5.18
N ALA A 201 7.75 23.54 -6.06
CA ALA A 201 6.49 24.26 -6.22
C ALA A 201 5.64 24.21 -4.93
N LEU A 202 5.52 23.01 -4.29
CA LEU A 202 4.82 22.84 -3.02
C LEU A 202 5.47 23.66 -1.89
N LYS A 203 6.79 23.62 -1.75
CA LYS A 203 7.53 24.40 -0.76
C LYS A 203 7.37 25.91 -0.97
N ALA A 204 7.33 26.37 -2.22
CA ALA A 204 7.09 27.78 -2.55
C ALA A 204 5.67 28.26 -2.11
N MET A 205 4.73 27.33 -1.94
CA MET A 205 3.38 27.59 -1.42
C MET A 205 3.24 27.38 0.09
N GLY A 206 4.35 27.06 0.78
CA GLY A 206 4.38 26.86 2.24
C GLY A 206 3.96 25.45 2.69
N SER A 207 3.89 24.48 1.76
CA SER A 207 3.64 23.07 2.11
C SER A 207 4.82 22.46 2.85
N ASP A 208 4.54 21.65 3.88
CA ASP A 208 5.54 20.85 4.61
C ASP A 208 5.81 19.51 3.91
N VAL A 209 6.08 19.59 2.59
CA VAL A 209 6.38 18.42 1.80
C VAL A 209 7.76 17.85 2.14
N LYS A 210 7.81 16.54 2.45
CA LYS A 210 9.06 15.78 2.62
C LYS A 210 9.54 15.24 1.27
N PHE A 211 10.86 15.19 1.08
CA PHE A 211 11.49 14.61 -0.09
C PHE A 211 12.71 13.80 0.27
N THR A 212 12.74 12.55 -0.16
CA THR A 212 13.90 11.67 -0.05
C THR A 212 14.40 11.34 -1.46
N LEU A 213 15.62 11.82 -1.76
CA LEU A 213 16.34 11.47 -2.98
C LEU A 213 17.41 10.45 -2.61
N TYR A 214 17.26 9.22 -3.08
CA TYR A 214 18.22 8.15 -2.82
C TYR A 214 19.43 8.28 -3.76
N PRO A 215 20.63 8.58 -3.26
CA PRO A 215 21.77 8.98 -4.11
C PRO A 215 22.27 7.85 -5.01
N ASP A 216 22.08 6.61 -4.62
CA ASP A 216 22.55 5.43 -5.32
C ASP A 216 21.47 4.65 -6.07
N ALA A 217 20.19 4.94 -5.84
CA ALA A 217 19.09 4.27 -6.50
C ALA A 217 18.87 4.79 -7.93
N GLY A 218 18.57 3.86 -8.84
CA GLY A 218 18.00 4.12 -10.15
C GLY A 218 16.49 4.21 -10.06
N HIS A 219 15.79 3.63 -11.06
CA HIS A 219 14.33 3.65 -11.09
C HIS A 219 13.68 2.92 -9.90
N ASP A 220 14.28 1.79 -9.45
CA ASP A 220 13.84 1.11 -8.22
C ASP A 220 14.29 1.89 -6.97
N SER A 221 13.55 2.92 -6.62
CA SER A 221 13.63 3.61 -5.35
C SER A 221 12.56 3.13 -4.35
N TRP A 222 11.61 2.33 -4.81
CA TRP A 222 10.49 1.83 -4.01
C TRP A 222 10.87 0.68 -3.08
N THR A 223 11.85 -0.16 -3.43
CA THR A 223 12.28 -1.26 -2.56
C THR A 223 12.79 -0.69 -1.24
N GLU A 224 13.72 0.25 -1.28
CA GLU A 224 14.25 0.92 -0.09
C GLU A 224 13.16 1.69 0.67
N THR A 225 12.27 2.39 -0.04
CA THR A 225 11.18 3.16 0.57
C THR A 225 10.22 2.27 1.37
N TYR A 226 9.72 1.17 0.79
CA TYR A 226 8.74 0.32 1.48
C TYR A 226 9.35 -0.58 2.56
N GLU A 227 10.67 -0.79 2.55
CA GLU A 227 11.41 -1.46 3.61
C GLU A 227 11.73 -0.52 4.78
N ASN A 228 11.72 0.80 4.57
CA ASN A 228 11.99 1.78 5.61
C ASN A 228 10.85 1.86 6.64
N PRO A 229 11.10 1.56 7.94
CA PRO A 229 10.08 1.66 8.97
C PRO A 229 9.60 3.11 9.21
N GLU A 230 10.48 4.12 9.09
CA GLU A 230 10.13 5.52 9.26
C GLU A 230 9.06 5.99 8.26
N PHE A 231 9.04 5.40 7.05
CA PHE A 231 8.01 5.67 6.07
C PHE A 231 6.62 5.29 6.59
N TRP A 232 6.49 4.09 7.17
CA TRP A 232 5.21 3.60 7.68
C TRP A 232 4.77 4.33 8.94
N GLU A 233 5.70 4.65 9.83
CA GLU A 233 5.44 5.43 11.04
C GLU A 233 4.89 6.81 10.65
N TRP A 234 5.61 7.54 9.79
CA TRP A 234 5.15 8.85 9.31
C TRP A 234 3.79 8.77 8.63
N LEU A 235 3.56 7.81 7.74
CA LEU A 235 2.30 7.68 6.99
C LEU A 235 1.11 7.50 7.95
N LEU A 236 1.26 6.61 8.93
CA LEU A 236 0.19 6.25 9.86
C LEU A 236 -0.07 7.30 10.95
N GLU A 237 0.84 8.25 11.16
CA GLU A 237 0.64 9.40 12.05
C GLU A 237 -0.25 10.49 11.43
N GLN A 238 -0.43 10.48 10.10
CA GLN A 238 -1.21 11.52 9.44
C GLN A 238 -2.71 11.27 9.57
N HIS A 239 -3.45 12.35 9.80
CA HIS A 239 -4.91 12.35 9.93
C HIS A 239 -5.48 13.52 9.13
N ARG A 240 -6.66 13.30 8.56
CA ARG A 240 -7.44 14.34 7.88
C ARG A 240 -8.43 14.99 8.83
#